data_94a9fedb51692534d070faa9bf7f3984
#
_entry.id   94a9fedb51692534d070faa9bf7f3984
#
_cell.length_a   1.000
_cell.length_b   1.000
_cell.length_c   1.000
_cell.angle_alpha   90.00
_cell.angle_beta   90.00
_cell.angle_gamma   90.00
#
_symmetry.space_group_name_H-M   'P 1'
#
loop_
_entity.id
_entity.type
_entity.pdbx_description
1 polymer ?
#
loop_
_entity_poly.entity_id
_entity_poly.type
_entity_poly.pdbx_seq_one_letter_code
_entity_poly.pdbx_strand_id
1 'polypeptide(L)'
;MIYYAKSADEHGDRLTNREHLQQVSALARRFGAEVGMPLCAEMAGLFHDFGKYSQAFQRVLDGTASNIDHAVCAAALLCGCGAVKKQSYPMVACVTAAHHSYLRSYDTLVPSLRELLTGKGSGTSHAGKQAALFGLAAYQAAWNAFLQDLPDFRFQALEKFPEEPLPETMLRTRMLFSCLVDADYTASAGQSPAAPDALQPDRLLDRLYAYMQALRQDSRADRGVNALRDVVFRQCGEAGDAAPGLFTLTAPTGVGKTLALLHFALRHCAANGKRRIILVLPFLTLTEQSQKVYENLIPHILTDHSQSRLSE
;
A
#
# COMPACT_ATOMS: atom_id res chain seq x y z
N MET A 1 -28.16 -15.61 9.65
CA MET A 1 -27.77 -14.44 10.50
C MET A 1 -27.03 -13.48 9.59
N ILE A 2 -27.30 -12.19 9.66
CA ILE A 2 -26.58 -11.17 8.87
C ILE A 2 -25.37 -10.72 9.69
N TYR A 3 -24.20 -10.66 9.05
CA TYR A 3 -22.95 -10.16 9.64
C TYR A 3 -22.63 -8.80 9.05
N TYR A 4 -22.28 -7.85 9.90
CA TYR A 4 -22.01 -6.46 9.51
C TYR A 4 -20.51 -6.13 9.55
N ALA A 5 -20.10 -5.25 8.66
CA ALA A 5 -18.73 -4.77 8.58
C ALA A 5 -18.45 -3.60 9.53
N LYS A 6 -19.49 -2.78 9.79
CA LYS A 6 -19.42 -1.56 10.59
C LYS A 6 -20.64 -1.44 11.51
N SER A 7 -20.51 -0.63 12.56
CA SER A 7 -21.64 -0.16 13.33
C SER A 7 -22.60 0.64 12.45
N ALA A 8 -23.84 0.83 12.92
CA ALA A 8 -24.79 1.68 12.21
C ALA A 8 -24.25 3.12 12.09
N ASP A 9 -24.49 3.74 10.95
CA ASP A 9 -24.21 5.15 10.72
C ASP A 9 -25.27 6.04 11.43
N GLU A 10 -25.19 7.35 11.22
CA GLU A 10 -26.13 8.32 11.79
C GLU A 10 -27.58 8.17 11.29
N HIS A 11 -27.79 7.48 10.18
CA HIS A 11 -29.10 7.16 9.60
C HIS A 11 -29.62 5.78 10.02
N GLY A 12 -28.81 5.00 10.74
CA GLY A 12 -29.11 3.64 11.15
C GLY A 12 -28.77 2.57 10.11
N ASP A 13 -28.17 2.94 9.00
CA ASP A 13 -27.77 2.01 7.94
C ASP A 13 -26.53 1.23 8.32
N ARG A 14 -26.47 -0.04 7.92
CA ARG A 14 -25.36 -0.94 8.20
C ARG A 14 -24.88 -1.62 6.93
N LEU A 15 -23.59 -1.51 6.65
CA LEU A 15 -22.95 -2.26 5.57
C LEU A 15 -22.74 -3.72 6.01
N THR A 16 -23.20 -4.68 5.20
CA THR A 16 -22.96 -6.10 5.48
C THR A 16 -21.49 -6.45 5.26
N ASN A 17 -20.99 -7.45 6.00
CA ASN A 17 -19.61 -7.92 5.82
C ASN A 17 -19.39 -8.49 4.42
N ARG A 18 -20.37 -9.17 3.86
CA ARG A 18 -20.37 -9.66 2.48
C ARG A 18 -20.10 -8.55 1.47
N GLU A 19 -20.91 -7.49 1.51
CA GLU A 19 -20.79 -6.36 0.57
C GLU A 19 -19.43 -5.68 0.71
N HIS A 20 -18.98 -5.44 1.94
CA HIS A 20 -17.66 -4.85 2.20
C HIS A 20 -16.53 -5.71 1.62
N LEU A 21 -16.51 -7.00 1.92
CA LEU A 21 -15.48 -7.92 1.40
C LEU A 21 -15.47 -7.96 -0.12
N GLN A 22 -16.64 -7.95 -0.76
CA GLN A 22 -16.74 -7.94 -2.23
C GLN A 22 -16.21 -6.63 -2.82
N GLN A 23 -16.54 -5.48 -2.22
CA GLN A 23 -16.05 -4.18 -2.66
C GLN A 23 -14.54 -4.09 -2.52
N VAL A 24 -14.00 -4.42 -1.34
CA VAL A 24 -12.56 -4.40 -1.07
C VAL A 24 -11.82 -5.38 -1.98
N SER A 25 -12.34 -6.58 -2.17
CA SER A 25 -11.77 -7.61 -3.05
C SER A 25 -11.65 -7.12 -4.51
N ALA A 26 -12.72 -6.51 -5.03
CA ALA A 26 -12.73 -5.97 -6.39
C ALA A 26 -11.73 -4.82 -6.57
N LEU A 27 -11.67 -3.89 -5.61
CA LEU A 27 -10.70 -2.78 -5.62
C LEU A 27 -9.27 -3.28 -5.48
N ALA A 28 -9.02 -4.18 -4.53
CA ALA A 28 -7.69 -4.76 -4.33
C ALA A 28 -7.21 -5.50 -5.58
N ARG A 29 -8.06 -6.27 -6.24
CA ARG A 29 -7.76 -6.90 -7.54
C ARG A 29 -7.33 -5.89 -8.59
N ARG A 30 -8.07 -4.77 -8.70
CA ARG A 30 -7.73 -3.69 -9.64
C ARG A 30 -6.37 -3.08 -9.32
N PHE A 31 -6.10 -2.75 -8.06
CA PHE A 31 -4.80 -2.20 -7.65
C PHE A 31 -3.68 -3.23 -7.80
N GLY A 32 -3.96 -4.49 -7.45
CA GLY A 32 -3.02 -5.60 -7.62
C GLY A 32 -2.63 -5.87 -9.06
N ALA A 33 -3.51 -5.60 -10.03
CA ALA A 33 -3.20 -5.75 -11.46
C ALA A 33 -2.06 -4.81 -11.90
N GLU A 34 -1.97 -3.61 -11.31
CA GLU A 34 -0.91 -2.64 -11.60
C GLU A 34 0.48 -3.10 -11.16
N VAL A 35 0.54 -4.06 -10.24
CA VAL A 35 1.78 -4.61 -9.67
C VAL A 35 1.96 -6.10 -9.95
N GLY A 36 1.15 -6.65 -10.86
CA GLY A 36 1.24 -8.05 -11.31
C GLY A 36 0.76 -9.08 -10.27
N MET A 37 -0.11 -8.68 -9.33
CA MET A 37 -0.61 -9.54 -8.24
C MET A 37 -2.14 -9.46 -8.07
N PRO A 38 -2.96 -9.49 -9.16
CA PRO A 38 -4.40 -9.30 -9.04
C PRO A 38 -5.08 -10.36 -8.18
N LEU A 39 -4.70 -11.63 -8.28
CA LEU A 39 -5.35 -12.71 -7.54
C LEU A 39 -4.93 -12.73 -6.05
N CYS A 40 -3.66 -12.45 -5.76
CA CYS A 40 -3.19 -12.28 -4.39
C CYS A 40 -3.91 -11.12 -3.70
N ALA A 41 -4.09 -10.00 -4.39
CA ALA A 41 -4.76 -8.82 -3.85
C ALA A 41 -6.27 -9.06 -3.67
N GLU A 42 -6.92 -9.71 -4.64
CA GLU A 42 -8.31 -10.14 -4.53
C GLU A 42 -8.54 -11.02 -3.30
N MET A 43 -7.68 -12.01 -3.11
CA MET A 43 -7.73 -12.92 -1.98
C MET A 43 -7.52 -12.16 -0.66
N ALA A 44 -6.56 -11.23 -0.62
CA ALA A 44 -6.31 -10.41 0.56
C ALA A 44 -7.55 -9.57 0.92
N GLY A 45 -8.16 -8.91 -0.06
CA GLY A 45 -9.38 -8.13 0.12
C GLY A 45 -10.56 -8.98 0.57
N LEU A 46 -10.69 -10.20 0.05
CA LEU A 46 -11.78 -11.10 0.43
C LEU A 46 -11.67 -11.62 1.87
N PHE A 47 -10.45 -11.71 2.39
CA PHE A 47 -10.21 -12.32 3.70
C PHE A 47 -9.82 -11.35 4.81
N HIS A 48 -9.48 -10.08 4.52
CA HIS A 48 -8.94 -9.18 5.55
C HIS A 48 -9.85 -9.09 6.78
N ASP A 49 -11.13 -9.01 6.58
CA ASP A 49 -12.18 -8.87 7.60
C ASP A 49 -12.94 -10.18 7.90
N PHE A 50 -12.37 -11.32 7.56
CA PHE A 50 -12.96 -12.63 7.85
C PHE A 50 -13.35 -12.79 9.32
N GLY A 51 -12.57 -12.26 10.24
CA GLY A 51 -12.84 -12.34 11.69
C GLY A 51 -14.14 -11.66 12.11
N LYS A 52 -14.71 -10.78 11.30
CA LYS A 52 -16.01 -10.15 11.52
C LYS A 52 -17.19 -11.13 11.43
N TYR A 53 -16.98 -12.32 10.86
CA TYR A 53 -17.98 -13.42 10.92
C TYR A 53 -18.06 -14.10 12.29
N SER A 54 -17.25 -13.70 13.27
CA SER A 54 -17.40 -14.19 14.63
C SER A 54 -18.51 -13.46 15.38
N GLN A 55 -19.30 -14.19 16.17
CA GLN A 55 -20.30 -13.58 17.04
C GLN A 55 -19.66 -12.62 18.07
N ALA A 56 -18.42 -12.92 18.49
CA ALA A 56 -17.68 -12.09 19.40
C ALA A 56 -17.43 -10.70 18.82
N PHE A 57 -17.04 -10.60 17.55
CA PHE A 57 -16.84 -9.32 16.87
C PHE A 57 -18.17 -8.58 16.62
N GLN A 58 -19.23 -9.27 16.27
CA GLN A 58 -20.54 -8.63 16.08
C GLN A 58 -21.02 -7.93 17.36
N ARG A 59 -20.71 -8.47 18.54
CA ARG A 59 -20.96 -7.80 19.83
C ARG A 59 -20.16 -6.51 20.01
N VAL A 60 -18.97 -6.39 19.40
CA VAL A 60 -18.21 -5.13 19.39
C VAL A 60 -18.98 -4.07 18.60
N LEU A 61 -19.53 -4.42 17.45
CA LEU A 61 -20.32 -3.51 16.63
C LEU A 61 -21.64 -3.07 17.31
N ASP A 62 -22.18 -3.91 18.17
CA ASP A 62 -23.38 -3.62 18.96
C ASP A 62 -23.04 -2.92 20.30
N GLY A 63 -21.78 -2.58 20.56
CA GLY A 63 -21.32 -1.89 21.78
C GLY A 63 -21.34 -2.76 23.05
N THR A 64 -21.56 -4.07 22.93
CA THR A 64 -21.65 -5.01 24.08
C THR A 64 -20.35 -5.74 24.38
N ALA A 65 -19.30 -5.53 23.59
CA ALA A 65 -17.94 -6.05 23.78
C ALA A 65 -16.89 -5.05 23.29
N SER A 66 -15.62 -5.30 23.61
CA SER A 66 -14.48 -4.48 23.16
C SER A 66 -13.23 -5.33 23.00
N ASN A 67 -12.20 -4.78 22.31
CA ASN A 67 -10.86 -5.35 22.19
C ASN A 67 -10.77 -6.73 21.54
N ILE A 68 -11.55 -6.96 20.47
CA ILE A 68 -11.47 -8.18 19.67
C ILE A 68 -10.71 -7.89 18.39
N ASP A 69 -9.56 -8.52 18.23
CA ASP A 69 -8.75 -8.46 17.01
C ASP A 69 -9.30 -9.43 15.96
N HIS A 70 -9.90 -8.90 14.89
CA HIS A 70 -10.45 -9.68 13.80
C HIS A 70 -9.44 -9.92 12.67
N ALA A 71 -8.36 -9.13 12.60
CA ALA A 71 -7.41 -9.16 11.48
C ALA A 71 -6.62 -10.47 11.39
N VAL A 72 -6.23 -11.02 12.54
CA VAL A 72 -5.39 -12.23 12.58
C VAL A 72 -6.14 -13.52 12.22
N CYS A 73 -7.47 -13.51 12.25
CA CYS A 73 -8.27 -14.71 12.02
C CYS A 73 -8.12 -15.26 10.61
N ALA A 74 -8.16 -14.38 9.61
CA ALA A 74 -7.94 -14.76 8.22
C ALA A 74 -6.55 -15.34 7.99
N ALA A 75 -5.54 -14.72 8.58
CA ALA A 75 -4.16 -15.17 8.44
C ALA A 75 -3.98 -16.61 8.95
N ALA A 76 -4.64 -16.98 10.04
CA ALA A 76 -4.61 -18.35 10.57
C ALA A 76 -5.18 -19.36 9.56
N LEU A 77 -6.26 -19.02 8.85
CA LEU A 77 -6.80 -19.84 7.77
C LEU A 77 -5.80 -19.97 6.61
N LEU A 78 -5.29 -18.83 6.16
CA LEU A 78 -4.44 -18.73 4.97
C LEU A 78 -3.04 -19.32 5.16
N CYS A 79 -2.58 -19.48 6.39
CA CYS A 79 -1.35 -20.22 6.72
C CYS A 79 -1.53 -21.74 6.75
N GLY A 80 -2.69 -22.26 6.38
CA GLY A 80 -2.97 -23.70 6.40
C GLY A 80 -3.03 -24.31 7.80
N CYS A 81 -3.18 -23.48 8.81
CA CYS A 81 -3.29 -23.93 10.21
C CYS A 81 -4.70 -24.40 10.59
N GLY A 82 -5.67 -24.32 9.66
CA GLY A 82 -7.07 -24.68 9.89
C GLY A 82 -7.57 -25.84 9.01
N ALA A 83 -8.89 -26.00 8.91
CA ALA A 83 -9.57 -27.09 8.19
C ALA A 83 -9.26 -27.15 6.67
N VAL A 84 -8.61 -26.15 6.11
CA VAL A 84 -8.21 -26.08 4.70
C VAL A 84 -6.73 -26.45 4.57
N LYS A 85 -6.44 -27.74 4.64
CA LYS A 85 -5.09 -28.30 4.78
C LYS A 85 -4.18 -28.22 3.57
N LYS A 86 -4.56 -27.71 2.41
CA LYS A 86 -3.79 -27.96 1.17
C LYS A 86 -3.16 -26.75 0.49
N GLN A 87 -3.49 -25.54 0.87
CA GLN A 87 -2.89 -24.35 0.23
C GLN A 87 -2.45 -23.37 1.32
N SER A 88 -1.20 -22.97 1.25
CA SER A 88 -0.66 -21.91 2.09
C SER A 88 -0.44 -20.67 1.24
N TYR A 89 -0.93 -19.54 1.72
CA TYR A 89 -0.79 -18.24 1.08
C TYR A 89 -0.03 -17.29 2.02
N PRO A 90 1.26 -17.52 2.26
CA PRO A 90 1.98 -16.81 3.34
C PRO A 90 2.00 -15.30 3.15
N MET A 91 2.19 -14.83 1.92
CA MET A 91 2.19 -13.39 1.62
C MET A 91 0.81 -12.77 1.90
N VAL A 92 -0.26 -13.41 1.45
CA VAL A 92 -1.64 -12.97 1.71
C VAL A 92 -1.96 -13.01 3.20
N ALA A 93 -1.52 -14.05 3.91
CA ALA A 93 -1.68 -14.15 5.37
C ALA A 93 -0.97 -13.00 6.12
N CYS A 94 0.24 -12.65 5.71
CA CYS A 94 0.98 -11.53 6.31
C CYS A 94 0.25 -10.20 6.16
N VAL A 95 -0.26 -9.91 4.97
CA VAL A 95 -0.91 -8.62 4.71
C VAL A 95 -2.29 -8.55 5.35
N THR A 96 -3.07 -9.63 5.37
CA THR A 96 -4.36 -9.66 6.06
C THR A 96 -4.21 -9.51 7.58
N ALA A 97 -3.19 -10.13 8.19
CA ALA A 97 -2.91 -9.96 9.62
C ALA A 97 -2.49 -8.54 9.99
N ALA A 98 -1.98 -7.78 9.03
CA ALA A 98 -1.37 -6.47 9.25
C ALA A 98 -2.26 -5.28 8.91
N HIS A 99 -3.43 -5.46 8.27
CA HIS A 99 -4.17 -4.37 7.63
C HIS A 99 -4.59 -3.23 8.59
N HIS A 100 -4.67 -3.48 9.89
CA HIS A 100 -4.85 -2.46 10.92
C HIS A 100 -3.58 -2.15 11.73
N SER A 101 -2.41 -2.68 11.31
CA SER A 101 -1.17 -2.56 12.07
C SER A 101 0.04 -2.50 11.16
N TYR A 102 1.11 -3.21 11.47
CA TYR A 102 2.33 -3.27 10.67
C TYR A 102 2.64 -4.70 10.21
N LEU A 103 3.34 -4.82 9.09
CA LEU A 103 3.80 -6.09 8.57
C LEU A 103 4.81 -6.74 9.54
N ARG A 104 4.49 -7.95 9.98
CA ARG A 104 5.35 -8.79 10.81
C ARG A 104 6.16 -9.73 9.91
N SER A 105 7.30 -10.19 10.40
CA SER A 105 8.01 -11.29 9.72
C SER A 105 7.16 -12.58 9.80
N TYR A 106 7.25 -13.39 8.77
CA TYR A 106 6.54 -14.67 8.71
C TYR A 106 6.89 -15.58 9.89
N ASP A 107 8.16 -15.58 10.29
CA ASP A 107 8.68 -16.39 11.39
C ASP A 107 8.10 -16.00 12.76
N THR A 108 7.69 -14.76 12.93
CA THR A 108 7.02 -14.30 14.16
C THR A 108 5.50 -14.46 14.08
N LEU A 109 4.93 -14.34 12.89
CA LEU A 109 3.49 -14.45 12.67
C LEU A 109 2.99 -15.89 12.87
N VAL A 110 3.63 -16.88 12.23
CA VAL A 110 3.14 -18.27 12.22
C VAL A 110 3.04 -18.89 13.61
N PRO A 111 4.03 -18.76 14.51
CA PRO A 111 3.87 -19.24 15.87
C PRO A 111 2.68 -18.63 16.61
N SER A 112 2.49 -17.31 16.49
CA SER A 112 1.35 -16.63 17.14
C SER A 112 0.00 -17.09 16.59
N LEU A 113 -0.09 -17.38 15.29
CA LEU A 113 -1.29 -17.93 14.67
C LEU A 113 -1.59 -19.36 15.12
N ARG A 114 -0.56 -20.20 15.31
CA ARG A 114 -0.71 -21.56 15.86
C ARG A 114 -1.21 -21.54 17.30
N GLU A 115 -0.71 -20.63 18.12
CA GLU A 115 -1.21 -20.43 19.49
C GLU A 115 -2.69 -20.04 19.48
N LEU A 116 -3.09 -19.12 18.59
CA LEU A 116 -4.46 -18.70 18.42
C LEU A 116 -5.40 -19.88 18.15
N LEU A 117 -5.03 -20.75 17.21
CA LEU A 117 -5.87 -21.89 16.78
C LEU A 117 -5.90 -23.05 17.76
N THR A 118 -4.81 -23.28 18.48
CA THR A 118 -4.72 -24.42 19.41
C THR A 118 -5.22 -24.10 20.81
N GLY A 119 -5.49 -22.82 21.11
CA GLY A 119 -5.89 -22.37 22.44
C GLY A 119 -4.82 -22.58 23.51
N LYS A 120 -3.57 -22.88 23.12
CA LYS A 120 -2.46 -23.21 24.03
C LYS A 120 -1.61 -22.01 24.44
N GLY A 121 -2.00 -20.78 24.03
CA GLY A 121 -1.29 -19.57 24.46
C GLY A 121 -1.42 -19.33 25.97
N SER A 122 -0.39 -18.76 26.58
CA SER A 122 -0.49 -18.32 27.98
C SER A 122 -1.61 -17.27 28.09
N GLY A 123 -2.55 -17.43 29.00
CA GLY A 123 -3.72 -16.55 29.15
C GLY A 123 -3.40 -15.06 29.43
N THR A 124 -2.12 -14.73 29.54
CA THR A 124 -1.61 -13.35 29.72
C THR A 124 -1.15 -12.69 28.43
N SER A 125 -0.82 -13.47 27.37
CA SER A 125 -0.45 -12.91 26.07
C SER A 125 -1.69 -12.39 25.32
N HIS A 126 -1.50 -11.37 24.46
CA HIS A 126 -2.57 -10.87 23.58
C HIS A 126 -3.15 -12.01 22.72
N ALA A 127 -2.30 -12.84 22.13
CA ALA A 127 -2.69 -14.02 21.37
C ALA A 127 -3.48 -15.03 22.20
N GLY A 128 -3.11 -15.28 23.47
CA GLY A 128 -3.85 -16.17 24.36
C GLY A 128 -5.25 -15.66 24.72
N LYS A 129 -5.40 -14.35 24.91
CA LYS A 129 -6.73 -13.73 25.13
C LYS A 129 -7.60 -13.85 23.89
N GLN A 130 -7.04 -13.64 22.71
CA GLN A 130 -7.74 -13.78 21.43
C GLN A 130 -8.11 -15.24 21.13
N ALA A 131 -7.24 -16.21 21.48
CA ALA A 131 -7.53 -17.63 21.31
C ALA A 131 -8.75 -18.10 22.11
N ALA A 132 -8.99 -17.51 23.29
CA ALA A 132 -10.17 -17.79 24.09
C ALA A 132 -11.46 -17.31 23.40
N LEU A 133 -11.40 -16.24 22.61
CA LEU A 133 -12.52 -15.68 21.85
C LEU A 133 -12.77 -16.42 20.52
N PHE A 134 -11.71 -16.98 19.92
CA PHE A 134 -11.71 -17.63 18.62
C PHE A 134 -11.36 -19.11 18.69
N GLY A 135 -11.73 -19.82 19.75
CA GLY A 135 -11.54 -21.26 19.84
C GLY A 135 -12.01 -22.00 18.58
N LEU A 136 -11.50 -23.20 18.32
CA LEU A 136 -11.72 -23.96 17.08
C LEU A 136 -13.21 -24.01 16.64
N ALA A 137 -14.14 -24.12 17.59
CA ALA A 137 -15.59 -24.14 17.29
C ALA A 137 -16.10 -22.78 16.77
N ALA A 138 -15.67 -21.66 17.37
CA ALA A 138 -16.04 -20.32 16.92
C ALA A 138 -15.46 -20.01 15.54
N TYR A 139 -14.23 -20.45 15.30
CA TYR A 139 -13.58 -20.35 14.01
C TYR A 139 -14.30 -21.14 12.92
N GLN A 140 -14.72 -22.38 13.22
CA GLN A 140 -15.50 -23.20 12.29
C GLN A 140 -16.86 -22.58 12.00
N ALA A 141 -17.52 -21.98 13.01
CA ALA A 141 -18.76 -21.26 12.82
C ALA A 141 -18.59 -20.03 11.91
N ALA A 142 -17.52 -19.25 12.11
CA ALA A 142 -17.19 -18.12 11.23
C ALA A 142 -16.92 -18.56 9.79
N TRP A 143 -16.22 -19.67 9.60
CA TRP A 143 -15.98 -20.24 8.28
C TRP A 143 -17.27 -20.67 7.58
N ASN A 144 -18.16 -21.34 8.29
CA ASN A 144 -19.45 -21.75 7.75
C ASN A 144 -20.32 -20.52 7.39
N ALA A 145 -20.29 -19.46 8.20
CA ALA A 145 -20.99 -18.22 7.92
C ALA A 145 -20.44 -17.53 6.67
N PHE A 146 -19.12 -17.45 6.53
CA PHE A 146 -18.45 -16.93 5.33
C PHE A 146 -18.88 -17.69 4.07
N LEU A 147 -18.90 -19.02 4.13
CA LEU A 147 -19.35 -19.85 2.98
C LEU A 147 -20.83 -19.72 2.66
N GLN A 148 -21.67 -19.41 3.65
CA GLN A 148 -23.08 -19.12 3.43
C GLN A 148 -23.29 -17.79 2.72
N ASP A 149 -22.50 -16.78 3.09
CA ASP A 149 -22.56 -15.46 2.44
C ASP A 149 -21.93 -15.47 1.05
N LEU A 150 -20.91 -16.29 0.83
CA LEU A 150 -20.14 -16.41 -0.41
C LEU A 150 -20.15 -17.86 -0.92
N PRO A 151 -21.31 -18.40 -1.36
CA PRO A 151 -21.47 -19.82 -1.70
C PRO A 151 -20.65 -20.25 -2.92
N ASP A 152 -20.33 -19.30 -3.80
CA ASP A 152 -19.50 -19.54 -4.99
C ASP A 152 -18.01 -19.42 -4.73
N PHE A 153 -17.60 -19.07 -3.50
CA PHE A 153 -16.20 -18.98 -3.16
C PHE A 153 -15.50 -20.32 -3.35
N ARG A 154 -14.37 -20.29 -4.03
CA ARG A 154 -13.45 -21.43 -4.17
C ARG A 154 -12.02 -20.91 -4.07
N PHE A 155 -11.18 -21.65 -3.37
CA PHE A 155 -9.74 -21.36 -3.40
C PHE A 155 -9.22 -21.56 -4.83
N GLN A 156 -8.54 -20.56 -5.34
CA GLN A 156 -7.91 -20.56 -6.66
C GLN A 156 -6.39 -20.56 -6.53
N ALA A 157 -5.72 -20.97 -7.59
CA ALA A 157 -4.29 -20.80 -7.69
C ALA A 157 -3.98 -19.31 -7.81
N LEU A 158 -3.09 -18.81 -6.96
CA LEU A 158 -2.60 -17.44 -7.01
C LEU A 158 -1.40 -17.33 -7.95
N GLU A 159 -0.95 -16.11 -8.20
CA GLU A 159 0.26 -15.84 -8.94
C GLU A 159 1.43 -16.57 -8.30
N LYS A 160 2.24 -17.22 -9.12
CA LYS A 160 3.49 -17.85 -8.70
C LYS A 160 4.63 -16.89 -9.00
N PHE A 161 5.44 -16.64 -8.01
CA PHE A 161 6.66 -15.86 -8.15
C PHE A 161 7.85 -16.81 -8.15
N PRO A 162 8.90 -16.53 -8.94
CA PRO A 162 10.16 -17.28 -8.86
C PRO A 162 10.72 -17.16 -7.44
N GLU A 163 11.62 -18.07 -7.06
CA GLU A 163 12.42 -17.89 -5.85
C GLU A 163 13.25 -16.61 -6.03
N GLU A 164 12.90 -15.61 -5.27
CA GLU A 164 13.52 -14.28 -5.34
C GLU A 164 14.35 -14.03 -4.09
N PRO A 165 15.41 -13.21 -4.19
CA PRO A 165 16.10 -12.70 -3.02
C PRO A 165 15.13 -12.02 -2.04
N LEU A 166 15.49 -12.00 -0.77
CA LEU A 166 14.64 -11.46 0.31
C LEU A 166 14.13 -10.02 0.06
N PRO A 167 14.94 -9.09 -0.48
CA PRO A 167 14.48 -7.72 -0.75
C PRO A 167 13.30 -7.64 -1.72
N GLU A 168 13.32 -8.44 -2.79
CA GLU A 168 12.24 -8.47 -3.79
C GLU A 168 10.96 -9.04 -3.21
N THR A 169 11.06 -10.12 -2.43
CA THR A 169 9.92 -10.71 -1.72
C THR A 169 9.32 -9.71 -0.73
N MET A 170 10.17 -8.98 0.01
CA MET A 170 9.71 -7.93 0.94
C MET A 170 9.02 -6.80 0.20
N LEU A 171 9.56 -6.32 -0.91
CA LEU A 171 8.94 -5.27 -1.72
C LEU A 171 7.58 -5.71 -2.24
N ARG A 172 7.50 -6.92 -2.77
CA ARG A 172 6.27 -7.52 -3.30
C ARG A 172 5.19 -7.62 -2.21
N THR A 173 5.57 -8.06 -1.02
CA THR A 173 4.67 -8.11 0.14
C THR A 173 4.17 -6.72 0.54
N ARG A 174 5.03 -5.71 0.53
CA ARG A 174 4.65 -4.32 0.84
C ARG A 174 3.72 -3.73 -0.22
N MET A 175 3.95 -4.03 -1.50
CA MET A 175 3.06 -3.61 -2.58
C MET A 175 1.68 -4.25 -2.44
N LEU A 176 1.62 -5.56 -2.13
CA LEU A 176 0.36 -6.24 -1.85
C LEU A 176 -0.37 -5.64 -0.65
N PHE A 177 0.37 -5.31 0.40
CA PHE A 177 -0.16 -4.65 1.59
C PHE A 177 -0.77 -3.28 1.26
N SER A 178 -0.07 -2.45 0.47
CA SER A 178 -0.61 -1.18 -0.02
C SER A 178 -1.89 -1.38 -0.82
N CYS A 179 -1.94 -2.36 -1.73
CA CYS A 179 -3.14 -2.64 -2.51
C CYS A 179 -4.35 -2.97 -1.62
N LEU A 180 -4.12 -3.74 -0.55
CA LEU A 180 -5.19 -4.09 0.40
C LEU A 180 -5.65 -2.85 1.20
N VAL A 181 -4.72 -2.10 1.78
CA VAL A 181 -5.04 -0.95 2.62
C VAL A 181 -5.75 0.13 1.81
N ASP A 182 -5.24 0.48 0.62
CA ASP A 182 -5.88 1.45 -0.27
C ASP A 182 -7.30 1.01 -0.67
N ALA A 183 -7.50 -0.30 -0.91
CA ALA A 183 -8.81 -0.84 -1.26
C ALA A 183 -9.80 -0.75 -0.10
N ASP A 184 -9.37 -1.08 1.11
CA ASP A 184 -10.20 -1.03 2.31
C ASP A 184 -10.58 0.41 2.66
N TYR A 185 -9.63 1.35 2.65
CA TYR A 185 -9.90 2.77 2.87
C TYR A 185 -10.85 3.34 1.81
N THR A 186 -10.62 3.05 0.54
CA THR A 186 -11.46 3.52 -0.57
C THR A 186 -12.89 3.01 -0.45
N ALA A 187 -13.07 1.71 -0.17
CA ALA A 187 -14.38 1.11 0.04
C ALA A 187 -15.05 1.68 1.30
N SER A 188 -14.27 1.86 2.36
CA SER A 188 -14.76 2.39 3.64
C SER A 188 -15.20 3.85 3.56
N ALA A 189 -14.57 4.64 2.70
CA ALA A 189 -14.95 6.04 2.45
C ALA A 189 -16.14 6.18 1.48
N GLY A 190 -16.65 5.08 0.93
CA GLY A 190 -17.70 5.13 -0.10
C GLY A 190 -17.26 5.82 -1.39
N GLN A 191 -15.95 5.93 -1.61
CA GLN A 191 -15.38 6.64 -2.76
C GLN A 191 -15.13 5.66 -3.90
N SER A 192 -15.37 6.13 -5.12
CA SER A 192 -14.79 5.48 -6.29
C SER A 192 -13.36 5.99 -6.45
N PRO A 193 -12.38 5.09 -6.67
CA PRO A 193 -11.03 5.55 -6.92
C PRO A 193 -11.03 6.46 -8.13
N ALA A 194 -10.69 7.74 -7.91
CA ALA A 194 -10.46 8.65 -9.01
C ALA A 194 -9.36 8.08 -9.89
N ALA A 195 -9.53 8.15 -11.20
CA ALA A 195 -8.42 7.85 -12.08
C ALA A 195 -7.32 8.89 -11.76
N PRO A 196 -6.12 8.47 -11.35
CA PRO A 196 -5.07 9.43 -11.10
C PRO A 196 -4.80 10.21 -12.37
N ASP A 197 -4.63 11.52 -12.25
CA ASP A 197 -4.19 12.34 -13.38
C ASP A 197 -2.89 11.73 -13.93
N ALA A 198 -2.93 11.40 -15.21
CA ALA A 198 -1.74 10.84 -15.85
C ALA A 198 -0.63 11.87 -15.84
N LEU A 199 0.57 11.45 -15.38
CA LEU A 199 1.76 12.29 -15.51
C LEU A 199 1.93 12.68 -16.99
N GLN A 200 2.03 13.98 -17.24
CA GLN A 200 2.25 14.56 -18.57
C GLN A 200 3.70 15.07 -18.67
N PRO A 201 4.67 14.19 -18.86
CA PRO A 201 6.07 14.55 -18.76
C PRO A 201 6.50 15.61 -19.78
N ASP A 202 5.98 15.57 -21.01
CA ASP A 202 6.31 16.56 -22.03
C ASP A 202 5.85 17.98 -21.66
N ARG A 203 4.63 18.09 -21.15
CA ARG A 203 4.10 19.38 -20.68
C ARG A 203 4.88 19.93 -19.48
N LEU A 204 5.34 19.04 -18.60
CA LEU A 204 6.16 19.42 -17.45
C LEU A 204 7.59 19.79 -17.88
N LEU A 205 8.11 19.18 -18.92
CA LEU A 205 9.39 19.55 -19.54
C LEU A 205 9.31 20.97 -20.13
N ASP A 206 8.26 21.30 -20.85
CA ASP A 206 8.08 22.67 -21.41
C ASP A 206 8.06 23.70 -20.27
N ARG A 207 7.36 23.43 -19.19
CA ARG A 207 7.34 24.31 -18.00
C ARG A 207 8.71 24.44 -17.38
N LEU A 208 9.45 23.32 -17.23
CA LEU A 208 10.78 23.31 -16.70
C LEU A 208 11.76 24.13 -17.55
N TYR A 209 11.69 24.02 -18.87
CA TYR A 209 12.51 24.82 -19.78
C TYR A 209 12.20 26.30 -19.69
N ALA A 210 10.93 26.68 -19.67
CA ALA A 210 10.53 28.07 -19.46
C ALA A 210 11.04 28.64 -18.12
N TYR A 211 10.91 27.86 -17.05
CA TYR A 211 11.41 28.23 -15.72
C TYR A 211 12.94 28.39 -15.72
N MET A 212 13.67 27.48 -16.37
CA MET A 212 15.12 27.57 -16.50
C MET A 212 15.55 28.81 -17.29
N GLN A 213 14.81 29.20 -18.33
CA GLN A 213 15.09 30.42 -19.08
C GLN A 213 14.91 31.66 -18.21
N ALA A 214 13.84 31.75 -17.42
CA ALA A 214 13.60 32.86 -16.50
C ALA A 214 14.71 32.95 -15.43
N LEU A 215 15.10 31.81 -14.82
CA LEU A 215 16.19 31.77 -13.86
C LEU A 215 17.52 32.25 -14.43
N ARG A 216 17.81 31.99 -15.71
CA ARG A 216 19.02 32.47 -16.37
C ARG A 216 19.04 33.97 -16.55
N GLN A 217 17.89 34.57 -16.86
CA GLN A 217 17.78 36.02 -17.03
C GLN A 217 17.99 36.76 -15.71
N ASP A 218 17.50 36.21 -14.60
CA ASP A 218 17.61 36.79 -13.26
C ASP A 218 18.90 36.39 -12.51
N SER A 219 19.72 35.52 -13.10
CA SER A 219 20.89 34.99 -12.38
C SER A 219 21.97 36.04 -12.18
N ARG A 220 22.27 36.27 -10.90
CA ARG A 220 23.42 37.08 -10.46
C ARG A 220 24.71 36.24 -10.26
N ALA A 221 24.65 34.95 -10.54
CA ALA A 221 25.79 34.06 -10.38
C ALA A 221 26.86 34.32 -11.44
N ASP A 222 28.10 34.01 -11.11
CA ASP A 222 29.23 34.04 -12.03
C ASP A 222 28.96 33.25 -13.30
N ARG A 223 29.52 33.70 -14.43
CA ARG A 223 29.33 33.05 -15.74
C ARG A 223 29.80 31.60 -15.73
N GLY A 224 30.89 31.27 -15.00
CA GLY A 224 31.41 29.93 -14.89
C GLY A 224 30.46 29.00 -14.14
N VAL A 225 29.82 29.48 -13.10
CA VAL A 225 28.83 28.71 -12.33
C VAL A 225 27.59 28.45 -13.19
N ASN A 226 27.14 29.44 -13.94
CA ASN A 226 25.99 29.26 -14.83
C ASN A 226 26.28 28.29 -15.99
N ALA A 227 27.47 28.35 -16.57
CA ALA A 227 27.92 27.39 -17.57
C ALA A 227 27.96 25.95 -17.02
N LEU A 228 28.43 25.75 -15.79
CA LEU A 228 28.42 24.45 -15.14
C LEU A 228 27.00 23.94 -14.89
N ARG A 229 26.10 24.81 -14.45
CA ARG A 229 24.68 24.49 -14.27
C ARG A 229 24.03 23.99 -15.57
N ASP A 230 24.33 24.69 -16.67
CA ASP A 230 23.83 24.32 -18.00
C ASP A 230 24.37 22.96 -18.47
N VAL A 231 25.63 22.66 -18.22
CA VAL A 231 26.24 21.36 -18.53
C VAL A 231 25.55 20.25 -17.73
N VAL A 232 25.42 20.41 -16.41
CA VAL A 232 24.80 19.38 -15.56
C VAL A 232 23.34 19.18 -15.93
N PHE A 233 22.60 20.25 -16.16
CA PHE A 233 21.19 20.19 -16.57
C PHE A 233 21.02 19.43 -17.90
N ARG A 234 21.82 19.76 -18.91
CA ARG A 234 21.80 19.11 -20.22
C ARG A 234 22.16 17.63 -20.12
N GLN A 235 23.28 17.28 -19.46
CA GLN A 235 23.73 15.89 -19.30
C GLN A 235 22.71 15.03 -18.56
N CYS A 236 22.05 15.55 -17.54
CA CYS A 236 20.96 14.86 -16.85
C CYS A 236 19.77 14.60 -17.77
N GLY A 237 19.40 15.56 -18.62
CA GLY A 237 18.34 15.37 -19.59
C GLY A 237 18.68 14.31 -20.63
N GLU A 238 19.87 14.35 -21.21
CA GLU A 238 20.38 13.36 -22.17
C GLU A 238 20.41 11.95 -21.57
N ALA A 239 20.85 11.81 -20.32
CA ALA A 239 20.84 10.53 -19.62
C ALA A 239 19.43 9.98 -19.36
N GLY A 240 18.42 10.86 -19.31
CA GLY A 240 17.02 10.46 -19.11
C GLY A 240 16.46 9.61 -20.25
N ASP A 241 17.01 9.68 -21.45
CA ASP A 241 16.55 8.90 -22.62
C ASP A 241 17.02 7.44 -22.58
N ALA A 242 17.93 7.09 -21.67
CA ALA A 242 18.44 5.72 -21.54
C ALA A 242 17.36 4.75 -21.03
N ALA A 243 17.58 3.45 -21.26
CA ALA A 243 16.74 2.39 -20.72
C ALA A 243 16.70 2.41 -19.17
N PRO A 244 15.63 1.90 -18.56
CA PRO A 244 15.54 1.83 -17.09
C PRO A 244 16.73 1.12 -16.45
N GLY A 245 17.27 1.71 -15.39
CA GLY A 245 18.44 1.21 -14.70
C GLY A 245 18.77 2.03 -13.47
N LEU A 246 19.95 1.79 -12.92
CA LEU A 246 20.52 2.56 -11.82
C LEU A 246 21.42 3.67 -12.40
N PHE A 247 21.14 4.91 -12.02
CA PHE A 247 21.92 6.07 -12.44
C PHE A 247 22.49 6.79 -11.21
N THR A 248 23.66 7.36 -11.37
CA THR A 248 24.29 8.16 -10.32
C THR A 248 24.62 9.56 -10.85
N LEU A 249 24.41 10.58 -10.01
CA LEU A 249 24.80 11.96 -10.30
C LEU A 249 25.77 12.46 -9.23
N THR A 250 27.00 12.68 -9.61
CA THR A 250 28.03 13.31 -8.77
C THR A 250 28.31 14.73 -9.30
N ALA A 251 27.98 15.72 -8.48
CA ALA A 251 28.20 17.12 -8.85
C ALA A 251 28.39 17.98 -7.60
N PRO A 252 29.15 19.10 -7.67
CA PRO A 252 29.36 20.02 -6.54
C PRO A 252 28.04 20.57 -5.98
N THR A 253 28.07 21.15 -4.78
CA THR A 253 26.95 21.90 -4.22
C THR A 253 26.70 23.18 -5.02
N GLY A 254 25.45 23.65 -5.11
CA GLY A 254 25.12 24.91 -5.78
C GLY A 254 24.98 24.84 -7.32
N VAL A 255 25.26 23.70 -7.96
CA VAL A 255 25.15 23.56 -9.43
C VAL A 255 23.74 23.21 -9.94
N GLY A 256 22.70 23.31 -9.12
CA GLY A 256 21.32 23.11 -9.54
C GLY A 256 20.91 21.64 -9.67
N LYS A 257 21.46 20.73 -8.87
CA LYS A 257 21.11 19.28 -8.89
C LYS A 257 19.62 19.02 -8.83
N THR A 258 18.87 19.77 -8.02
CA THR A 258 17.41 19.60 -7.85
C THR A 258 16.68 19.68 -9.18
N LEU A 259 16.93 20.70 -9.98
CA LEU A 259 16.29 20.89 -11.29
C LEU A 259 16.85 19.93 -12.35
N ALA A 260 18.15 19.60 -12.27
CA ALA A 260 18.78 18.63 -13.15
C ALA A 260 18.23 17.20 -12.94
N LEU A 261 17.98 16.80 -11.70
CA LEU A 261 17.34 15.52 -11.37
C LEU A 261 15.88 15.48 -11.84
N LEU A 262 15.15 16.60 -11.71
CA LEU A 262 13.79 16.69 -12.26
C LEU A 262 13.81 16.56 -13.78
N HIS A 263 14.76 17.21 -14.46
CA HIS A 263 14.92 17.09 -15.92
C HIS A 263 15.18 15.65 -16.34
N PHE A 264 16.13 14.97 -15.66
CA PHE A 264 16.35 13.53 -15.87
C PHE A 264 15.08 12.73 -15.69
N ALA A 265 14.36 12.90 -14.55
CA ALA A 265 13.19 12.11 -14.22
C ALA A 265 12.05 12.30 -15.23
N LEU A 266 11.79 13.53 -15.65
CA LEU A 266 10.75 13.83 -16.64
C LEU A 266 11.10 13.25 -18.03
N ARG A 267 12.36 13.41 -18.47
CA ARG A 267 12.84 12.79 -19.72
C ARG A 267 12.72 11.27 -19.65
N HIS A 268 13.14 10.68 -18.54
CA HIS A 268 13.08 9.23 -18.33
C HIS A 268 11.64 8.72 -18.32
N CYS A 269 10.71 9.47 -17.73
CA CYS A 269 9.28 9.14 -17.77
C CYS A 269 8.73 9.20 -19.20
N ALA A 270 9.08 10.23 -19.97
CA ALA A 270 8.65 10.37 -21.37
C ALA A 270 9.19 9.23 -22.23
N ALA A 271 10.51 8.96 -22.16
CA ALA A 271 11.16 7.95 -22.99
C ALA A 271 10.74 6.51 -22.65
N ASN A 272 10.41 6.22 -21.39
CA ASN A 272 10.16 4.86 -20.91
C ASN A 272 8.72 4.62 -20.44
N GLY A 273 7.77 5.53 -20.72
CA GLY A 273 6.37 5.39 -20.37
C GLY A 273 6.12 5.27 -18.87
N LYS A 274 6.94 5.91 -18.01
CA LYS A 274 6.77 5.86 -16.56
C LYS A 274 5.66 6.83 -16.15
N ARG A 275 4.87 6.43 -15.16
CA ARG A 275 3.66 7.16 -14.76
C ARG A 275 3.81 7.94 -13.46
N ARG A 276 4.92 7.79 -12.74
CA ARG A 276 5.16 8.40 -11.43
C ARG A 276 6.64 8.75 -11.27
N ILE A 277 6.88 9.82 -10.54
CA ILE A 277 8.21 10.21 -10.04
C ILE A 277 8.12 10.24 -8.53
N ILE A 278 9.00 9.50 -7.86
CA ILE A 278 9.10 9.48 -6.40
C ILE A 278 10.47 10.01 -6.03
N LEU A 279 10.50 11.13 -5.31
CA LEU A 279 11.74 11.71 -4.80
C LEU A 279 11.85 11.42 -3.30
N VAL A 280 12.92 10.73 -2.91
CA VAL A 280 13.19 10.40 -1.52
C VAL A 280 14.37 11.24 -1.03
N LEU A 281 14.17 11.99 0.05
CA LEU A 281 15.16 12.88 0.62
C LEU A 281 15.42 12.52 2.09
N PRO A 282 16.69 12.57 2.55
CA PRO A 282 17.05 12.08 3.90
C PRO A 282 16.66 13.04 5.03
N PHE A 283 16.39 14.31 4.72
CA PHE A 283 16.15 15.35 5.73
C PHE A 283 14.91 16.17 5.39
N LEU A 284 14.13 16.49 6.43
CA LEU A 284 12.92 17.31 6.34
C LEU A 284 13.15 18.65 5.64
N THR A 285 14.21 19.36 6.03
CA THR A 285 14.56 20.65 5.43
C THR A 285 14.86 20.59 3.94
N LEU A 286 15.46 19.48 3.46
CA LEU A 286 15.68 19.26 2.03
C LEU A 286 14.37 18.93 1.31
N THR A 287 13.47 18.23 1.96
CA THR A 287 12.13 17.93 1.42
C THR A 287 11.34 19.22 1.23
N GLU A 288 11.26 20.07 2.24
CA GLU A 288 10.57 21.36 2.17
C GLU A 288 11.19 22.32 1.13
N GLN A 289 12.53 22.37 1.04
CA GLN A 289 13.21 23.17 0.02
C GLN A 289 12.93 22.68 -1.39
N SER A 290 12.97 21.37 -1.60
CA SER A 290 12.70 20.77 -2.90
C SER A 290 11.23 20.93 -3.28
N GLN A 291 10.30 20.77 -2.34
CA GLN A 291 8.89 21.01 -2.53
C GLN A 291 8.64 22.44 -3.03
N LYS A 292 9.15 23.46 -2.37
CA LYS A 292 9.01 24.86 -2.79
C LYS A 292 9.51 25.12 -4.21
N VAL A 293 10.58 24.46 -4.63
CA VAL A 293 11.09 24.58 -6.01
C VAL A 293 10.13 23.91 -6.99
N TYR A 294 9.64 22.72 -6.67
CA TYR A 294 8.82 21.94 -7.58
C TYR A 294 7.38 22.44 -7.68
N GLU A 295 6.81 23.02 -6.63
CA GLU A 295 5.45 23.61 -6.64
C GLU A 295 5.31 24.73 -7.69
N ASN A 296 6.40 25.42 -8.01
CA ASN A 296 6.40 26.41 -9.10
C ASN A 296 6.26 25.77 -10.50
N LEU A 297 6.53 24.48 -10.63
CA LEU A 297 6.61 23.76 -11.89
C LEU A 297 5.49 22.74 -12.04
N ILE A 298 5.18 22.04 -10.96
CA ILE A 298 4.30 20.87 -10.96
C ILE A 298 3.09 21.18 -10.08
N PRO A 299 1.89 21.26 -10.63
CA PRO A 299 0.67 21.34 -9.83
C PRO A 299 0.46 20.00 -9.09
N HIS A 300 -0.03 20.07 -7.86
CA HIS A 300 -0.40 18.90 -7.07
C HIS A 300 0.74 17.93 -6.75
N ILE A 301 1.79 18.42 -6.08
CA ILE A 301 2.83 17.57 -5.52
C ILE A 301 2.33 17.02 -4.18
N LEU A 302 2.34 15.69 -4.05
CA LEU A 302 2.15 15.06 -2.74
C LEU A 302 3.49 15.04 -2.00
N THR A 303 3.52 15.66 -0.83
CA THR A 303 4.67 15.63 0.08
C THR A 303 4.28 14.91 1.35
N ASP A 304 5.03 13.86 1.69
CA ASP A 304 4.84 13.10 2.92
C ASP A 304 6.15 13.04 3.72
N HIS A 305 6.07 13.30 5.02
CA HIS A 305 7.20 13.23 5.94
C HIS A 305 6.70 13.04 7.38
N SER A 306 7.60 12.69 8.29
CA SER A 306 7.26 12.36 9.69
C SER A 306 6.49 13.44 10.48
N GLN A 307 6.43 14.67 9.98
CA GLN A 307 5.71 15.79 10.57
C GLN A 307 4.53 16.27 9.70
N SER A 308 4.30 15.65 8.53
CA SER A 308 3.11 15.98 7.75
C SER A 308 1.87 15.58 8.53
N ARG A 309 0.99 16.54 8.75
CA ARG A 309 -0.39 16.24 9.11
C ARG A 309 -1.09 15.91 7.80
N LEU A 310 -1.43 14.64 7.60
CA LEU A 310 -2.39 14.30 6.58
C LEU A 310 -3.66 15.08 6.95
N SER A 311 -4.01 16.08 6.15
CA SER A 311 -5.32 16.69 6.24
C SER A 311 -6.32 15.60 5.86
N GLU A 312 -7.16 15.25 6.83
CA GLU A 312 -8.30 14.38 6.65
C GLU A 312 -9.21 14.86 5.52
#